data_6b1665e7baaff521f853e96e3ecbb529
#
_entry.id   6b1665e7baaff521f853e96e3ecbb529
#
_cell.length_a   1.000
_cell.length_b   1.000
_cell.length_c   1.000
_cell.angle_alpha   90.00
_cell.angle_beta   90.00
_cell.angle_gamma   90.00
#
_symmetry.space_group_name_H-M   'P 1'
#
loop_
_entity.id
_entity.type
_entity.pdbx_description
1 polymer ?
#
loop_
_entity_poly.entity_id
_entity_poly.type
_entity_poly.pdbx_seq_one_letter_code
_entity_poly.pdbx_strand_id
1 'polypeptide(L)'
;MIFQLLSVQKNGLKSDTRPRIQIVGDWLLELGFVNGALAQTIPEKDGFLFKLCNENINYSELYHSTREQGGTLIRVCITDERTRKGLTLVTTGRHILKGGLVLGDKLIAKCEYGCIKVRKISGNVRLVHVARTKHEYTGEPIPKLWLCGDWLNDLGFTADTLVTAHSEPNCITFTAHSKEIIYSDVVKFARKNKLRLIQVATKLGAPVINFGGAYIDHAEFGLDDILSIEYEQNFLKLQKFDPQKFNF
;
A
#
# COMPACT_ATOMS: atom_id res chain seq x y z
N MET A 1 -14.42 8.81 1.67
CA MET A 1 -13.56 7.90 2.47
C MET A 1 -12.42 7.44 1.58
N ILE A 2 -11.17 7.62 2.01
CA ILE A 2 -9.96 7.27 1.23
C ILE A 2 -9.16 6.26 2.05
N PHE A 3 -8.56 5.27 1.39
CA PHE A 3 -7.61 4.35 1.99
C PHE A 3 -6.22 4.56 1.41
N GLN A 4 -5.19 4.47 2.25
CA GLN A 4 -3.79 4.64 1.85
C GLN A 4 -2.92 3.54 2.46
N LEU A 5 -2.01 3.00 1.65
CA LEU A 5 -0.99 2.07 2.13
C LEU A 5 0.24 2.83 2.63
N LEU A 6 0.68 2.48 3.81
CA LEU A 6 1.82 3.09 4.46
C LEU A 6 2.80 2.01 4.96
N SER A 7 3.96 2.44 5.43
CA SER A 7 4.90 1.56 6.12
C SER A 7 5.63 2.32 7.21
N VAL A 8 6.03 1.59 8.25
CA VAL A 8 6.94 2.12 9.27
C VAL A 8 8.36 2.11 8.71
N GLN A 9 8.91 3.30 8.52
CA GLN A 9 10.23 3.52 7.92
C GLN A 9 11.27 3.90 8.98
N LYS A 10 12.56 3.82 8.65
CA LYS A 10 13.62 4.50 9.42
C LYS A 10 13.50 6.01 9.22
N ASN A 11 13.78 6.78 10.27
CA ASN A 11 14.00 8.21 10.11
C ASN A 11 15.29 8.42 9.26
N GLY A 12 15.23 9.31 8.27
CA GLY A 12 16.17 9.37 7.10
C GLY A 12 17.66 9.56 7.37
N LEU A 13 18.11 9.75 8.62
CA LEU A 13 19.53 9.82 8.97
C LEU A 13 20.09 8.40 9.20
N LYS A 14 21.27 8.09 8.63
CA LYS A 14 21.91 6.77 8.74
C LYS A 14 22.08 6.30 10.19
N SER A 15 22.29 7.22 11.12
CA SER A 15 22.44 6.97 12.57
C SER A 15 21.14 6.92 13.35
N ASP A 16 20.00 7.37 12.77
CA ASP A 16 18.74 7.45 13.47
C ASP A 16 17.88 6.21 13.15
N THR A 17 17.81 5.30 14.13
CA THR A 17 17.04 4.06 14.04
C THR A 17 15.58 4.22 14.49
N ARG A 18 15.16 5.44 14.85
CA ARG A 18 13.79 5.69 15.32
C ARG A 18 12.77 5.39 14.22
N PRO A 19 11.65 4.76 14.58
CA PRO A 19 10.58 4.52 13.62
C PRO A 19 9.93 5.83 13.18
N ARG A 20 9.52 5.90 11.92
CA ARG A 20 8.84 7.04 11.29
C ARG A 20 7.64 6.56 10.49
N ILE A 21 6.52 7.26 10.64
CA ILE A 21 5.37 7.15 9.75
C ILE A 21 5.21 8.49 9.06
N GLN A 22 5.12 8.47 7.74
CA GLN A 22 4.94 9.67 6.92
C GLN A 22 3.73 9.48 6.02
N ILE A 23 2.83 10.45 6.05
CA ILE A 23 1.66 10.55 5.17
C ILE A 23 1.87 11.79 4.31
N VAL A 24 1.85 11.64 2.99
CA VAL A 24 2.14 12.72 2.03
C VAL A 24 1.06 12.75 0.95
N GLY A 25 0.61 13.94 0.59
CA GLY A 25 -0.24 14.15 -0.57
C GLY A 25 -1.15 15.35 -0.44
N ASP A 26 -1.54 15.91 -1.58
CA ASP A 26 -2.42 17.08 -1.64
C ASP A 26 -3.86 16.73 -1.23
N TRP A 27 -4.24 15.44 -1.29
CA TRP A 27 -5.51 14.93 -0.78
C TRP A 27 -5.73 15.19 0.72
N LEU A 28 -4.67 15.48 1.48
CA LEU A 28 -4.74 15.92 2.88
C LEU A 28 -5.53 17.23 3.03
N LEU A 29 -5.50 18.11 2.00
CA LEU A 29 -6.31 19.35 1.98
C LEU A 29 -7.79 19.04 2.04
N GLU A 30 -8.26 18.06 1.27
CA GLU A 30 -9.67 17.66 1.21
C GLU A 30 -10.16 17.11 2.56
N LEU A 31 -9.23 16.63 3.39
CA LEU A 31 -9.50 16.15 4.74
C LEU A 31 -9.32 17.23 5.81
N GLY A 32 -9.05 18.48 5.44
CA GLY A 32 -8.89 19.61 6.35
C GLY A 32 -7.47 19.77 6.92
N PHE A 33 -6.51 18.91 6.56
CA PHE A 33 -5.13 19.03 7.02
C PHE A 33 -4.37 20.07 6.19
N VAL A 34 -4.56 21.34 6.53
CA VAL A 34 -3.89 22.46 5.84
C VAL A 34 -2.49 22.70 6.42
N ASN A 35 -1.62 23.38 5.65
CA ASN A 35 -0.27 23.72 6.10
C ASN A 35 -0.32 24.58 7.38
N GLY A 36 0.47 24.18 8.37
CA GLY A 36 0.53 24.83 9.67
C GLY A 36 -0.50 24.32 10.68
N ALA A 37 -1.55 23.59 10.27
CA ALA A 37 -2.53 23.02 11.17
C ALA A 37 -1.88 22.06 12.17
N LEU A 38 -2.42 22.02 13.39
CA LEU A 38 -2.00 21.08 14.43
C LEU A 38 -2.84 19.81 14.34
N ALA A 39 -2.18 18.68 14.52
CA ALA A 39 -2.83 17.38 14.67
C ALA A 39 -2.27 16.63 15.88
N GLN A 40 -3.15 15.94 16.60
CA GLN A 40 -2.77 14.96 17.60
C GLN A 40 -2.41 13.65 16.93
N THR A 41 -1.34 12.99 17.38
CA THR A 41 -1.07 11.60 17.08
C THR A 41 -1.23 10.80 18.36
N ILE A 42 -2.20 9.89 18.35
CA ILE A 42 -2.58 9.11 19.52
C ILE A 42 -2.28 7.64 19.19
N PRO A 43 -1.41 6.96 19.97
CA PRO A 43 -1.18 5.54 19.79
C PRO A 43 -2.44 4.73 20.16
N GLU A 44 -2.78 3.77 19.33
CA GLU A 44 -3.83 2.78 19.59
C GLU A 44 -3.22 1.38 19.48
N LYS A 45 -3.94 0.35 19.92
CA LYS A 45 -3.47 -1.03 19.75
C LYS A 45 -3.27 -1.33 18.24
N ASP A 46 -2.06 -1.74 17.89
CA ASP A 46 -1.63 -2.05 16.52
C ASP A 46 -1.85 -0.90 15.52
N GLY A 47 -1.71 0.35 15.99
CA GLY A 47 -1.95 1.49 15.11
C GLY A 47 -1.80 2.88 15.72
N PHE A 48 -2.37 3.84 15.00
CA PHE A 48 -2.36 5.27 15.33
C PHE A 48 -3.63 5.97 14.87
N LEU A 49 -4.00 7.00 15.65
CA LEU A 49 -4.99 7.98 15.24
C LEU A 49 -4.30 9.34 15.03
N PHE A 50 -4.48 9.95 13.85
CA PHE A 50 -4.18 11.35 13.60
C PHE A 50 -5.49 12.13 13.63
N LYS A 51 -5.62 13.08 14.53
CA LYS A 51 -6.82 13.89 14.71
C LYS A 51 -6.48 15.36 14.56
N LEU A 52 -7.13 16.04 13.63
CA LEU A 52 -6.99 17.48 13.45
C LEU A 52 -7.48 18.21 14.70
N CYS A 53 -6.74 19.21 15.13
CA CYS A 53 -7.09 20.04 16.28
C CYS A 53 -7.93 21.23 15.84
N ASN A 54 -8.93 21.61 16.64
CA ASN A 54 -9.65 22.85 16.43
C ASN A 54 -8.74 24.05 16.67
N GLU A 55 -8.87 25.11 15.87
CA GLU A 55 -8.07 26.32 15.93
C GLU A 55 -8.25 27.11 17.27
N ASN A 56 -9.38 26.90 17.95
CA ASN A 56 -9.75 27.64 19.17
C ASN A 56 -9.35 26.93 20.48
N ILE A 57 -8.55 25.87 20.45
CA ILE A 57 -8.16 25.14 21.66
C ILE A 57 -6.89 25.76 22.25
N ASN A 58 -6.86 25.92 23.57
CA ASN A 58 -5.67 26.29 24.30
C ASN A 58 -4.55 25.26 24.06
N TYR A 59 -3.43 25.70 23.49
CA TYR A 59 -2.30 24.82 23.14
C TYR A 59 -1.77 24.03 24.33
N SER A 60 -1.70 24.65 25.50
CA SER A 60 -1.17 24.00 26.70
C SER A 60 -2.07 22.84 27.15
N GLU A 61 -3.38 23.06 27.20
CA GLU A 61 -4.35 22.02 27.54
C GLU A 61 -4.33 20.86 26.52
N LEU A 62 -4.29 21.22 25.25
CA LEU A 62 -4.20 20.24 24.16
C LEU A 62 -2.92 19.42 24.26
N TYR A 63 -1.78 20.06 24.56
CA TYR A 63 -0.50 19.39 24.71
C TYR A 63 -0.53 18.40 25.89
N HIS A 64 -1.06 18.82 27.05
CA HIS A 64 -1.14 17.95 28.21
C HIS A 64 -2.09 16.77 27.98
N SER A 65 -3.30 17.00 27.49
CA SER A 65 -4.27 15.93 27.21
C SER A 65 -3.76 14.92 26.18
N THR A 66 -3.03 15.40 25.16
CA THR A 66 -2.41 14.50 24.17
C THR A 66 -1.33 13.62 24.79
N ARG A 67 -0.51 14.20 25.67
CA ARG A 67 0.55 13.47 26.38
C ARG A 67 0.00 12.43 27.34
N GLU A 68 -1.07 12.72 28.06
CA GLU A 68 -1.78 11.76 28.93
C GLU A 68 -2.26 10.54 28.16
N GLN A 69 -2.69 10.73 26.90
CA GLN A 69 -3.06 9.64 25.99
C GLN A 69 -1.84 8.94 25.36
N GLY A 70 -0.62 9.30 25.78
CA GLY A 70 0.63 8.74 25.26
C GLY A 70 1.00 9.25 23.86
N GLY A 71 0.26 10.23 23.35
CA GLY A 71 0.42 10.80 22.04
C GLY A 71 1.41 11.98 21.97
N THR A 72 1.41 12.64 20.82
CA THR A 72 2.17 13.89 20.60
C THR A 72 1.42 14.80 19.65
N LEU A 73 1.73 16.10 19.73
CA LEU A 73 1.26 17.06 18.73
C LEU A 73 2.25 17.14 17.58
N ILE A 74 1.73 17.18 16.39
CA ILE A 74 2.50 17.39 15.16
C ILE A 74 1.88 18.54 14.38
N ARG A 75 2.69 19.16 13.52
CA ARG A 75 2.25 20.19 12.59
C ARG A 75 2.23 19.64 11.17
N VAL A 76 1.16 19.94 10.44
CA VAL A 76 1.12 19.69 9.01
C VAL A 76 2.11 20.61 8.32
N CYS A 77 3.00 20.07 7.51
CA CYS A 77 4.03 20.82 6.80
C CYS A 77 3.95 20.59 5.30
N ILE A 78 4.45 21.53 4.51
CA ILE A 78 4.74 21.28 3.11
C ILE A 78 6.14 20.70 3.02
N THR A 79 6.27 19.55 2.36
CA THR A 79 7.57 18.96 2.06
C THR A 79 7.94 19.31 0.63
N ASP A 80 9.09 19.93 0.45
CA ASP A 80 9.71 20.17 -0.86
C ASP A 80 10.86 19.19 -1.09
N GLU A 81 10.59 17.89 -0.90
CA GLU A 81 11.55 16.86 -1.27
C GLU A 81 11.57 16.72 -2.79
N ARG A 82 12.76 16.56 -3.38
CA ARG A 82 12.99 16.44 -4.84
C ARG A 82 12.08 15.43 -5.55
N THR A 83 11.53 14.48 -4.81
CA THR A 83 10.71 13.36 -5.33
C THR A 83 9.24 13.43 -4.94
N ARG A 84 8.87 14.23 -3.93
CA ARG A 84 7.49 14.31 -3.42
C ARG A 84 7.23 15.72 -2.88
N LYS A 85 6.47 16.51 -3.64
CA LYS A 85 5.90 17.78 -3.17
C LYS A 85 4.51 17.52 -2.63
N GLY A 86 4.13 18.16 -1.55
CA GLY A 86 2.77 18.10 -1.02
C GLY A 86 2.71 18.27 0.50
N LEU A 87 1.51 18.31 1.02
CA LEU A 87 1.26 18.32 2.45
C LEU A 87 1.77 17.03 3.09
N THR A 88 2.33 17.16 4.26
CA THR A 88 2.95 16.04 4.97
C THR A 88 2.59 16.04 6.44
N LEU A 89 2.18 14.88 6.92
CA LEU A 89 2.11 14.53 8.34
C LEU A 89 3.23 13.54 8.65
N VAL A 90 4.09 13.89 9.61
CA VAL A 90 5.18 13.01 10.04
C VAL A 90 5.08 12.78 11.54
N THR A 91 5.11 11.52 11.93
CA THR A 91 5.28 11.14 13.32
C THR A 91 6.50 10.23 13.48
N THR A 92 7.29 10.42 14.54
CA THR A 92 8.53 9.68 14.80
C THR A 92 8.67 9.38 16.27
N GLY A 93 9.45 8.37 16.63
CA GLY A 93 9.89 8.17 17.98
C GLY A 93 9.18 7.05 18.76
N ARG A 94 9.36 7.08 20.08
CA ARG A 94 8.93 5.98 20.97
C ARG A 94 7.41 5.76 21.02
N HIS A 95 6.60 6.77 20.75
CA HIS A 95 5.16 6.62 20.75
C HIS A 95 4.66 5.70 19.63
N ILE A 96 5.40 5.59 18.51
CA ILE A 96 5.10 4.60 17.47
C ILE A 96 5.21 3.18 18.05
N LEU A 97 6.24 2.91 18.84
CA LEU A 97 6.41 1.63 19.53
C LEU A 97 5.28 1.36 20.54
N LYS A 98 4.73 2.40 21.18
CA LYS A 98 3.58 2.27 22.08
C LYS A 98 2.31 1.80 21.34
N GLY A 99 2.18 2.12 20.07
CA GLY A 99 1.12 1.61 19.21
C GLY A 99 1.35 0.18 18.71
N GLY A 100 2.37 -0.53 19.21
CA GLY A 100 2.68 -1.90 18.77
C GLY A 100 3.33 -1.99 17.38
N LEU A 101 3.79 -0.86 16.82
CA LEU A 101 4.34 -0.80 15.47
C LEU A 101 5.87 -0.82 15.49
N VAL A 102 6.46 -1.63 14.60
CA VAL A 102 7.90 -1.77 14.44
C VAL A 102 8.35 -1.44 13.01
N LEU A 103 9.65 -1.25 12.81
CA LEU A 103 10.23 -1.01 11.49
C LEU A 103 9.86 -2.12 10.51
N GLY A 104 9.43 -1.71 9.32
CA GLY A 104 9.02 -2.63 8.27
C GLY A 104 7.54 -3.01 8.28
N ASP A 105 6.81 -2.74 9.37
CA ASP A 105 5.37 -3.00 9.40
C ASP A 105 4.66 -2.33 8.24
N LYS A 106 3.76 -3.08 7.62
CA LYS A 106 2.84 -2.57 6.61
C LYS A 106 1.57 -2.09 7.29
N LEU A 107 1.11 -0.93 6.86
CA LEU A 107 -0.01 -0.24 7.49
C LEU A 107 -1.04 0.12 6.44
N ILE A 108 -2.29 0.17 6.87
CA ILE A 108 -3.38 0.78 6.10
C ILE A 108 -3.94 1.96 6.89
N ALA A 109 -4.15 3.07 6.20
CA ALA A 109 -4.78 4.27 6.75
C ALA A 109 -6.19 4.40 6.18
N LYS A 110 -7.17 4.56 7.05
CA LYS A 110 -8.52 5.01 6.75
C LYS A 110 -8.59 6.51 6.97
N CYS A 111 -8.93 7.25 5.93
CA CYS A 111 -8.85 8.70 5.90
C CYS A 111 -10.24 9.31 5.78
N GLU A 112 -10.61 10.14 6.75
CA GLU A 112 -11.86 10.88 6.84
C GLU A 112 -11.54 12.35 7.18
N TYR A 113 -12.52 13.26 7.01
CA TYR A 113 -12.30 14.67 7.33
C TYR A 113 -11.87 14.85 8.80
N GLY A 114 -10.76 15.53 9.00
CA GLY A 114 -10.16 15.78 10.32
C GLY A 114 -9.59 14.55 11.03
N CYS A 115 -9.60 13.37 10.41
CA CYS A 115 -9.22 12.13 11.07
C CYS A 115 -8.56 11.13 10.10
N ILE A 116 -7.40 10.61 10.50
CA ILE A 116 -6.73 9.52 9.79
C ILE A 116 -6.42 8.42 10.81
N LYS A 117 -7.05 7.27 10.64
CA LYS A 117 -6.84 6.10 11.48
C LYS A 117 -5.93 5.11 10.77
N VAL A 118 -4.81 4.80 11.38
CA VAL A 118 -3.79 3.89 10.83
C VAL A 118 -3.81 2.58 11.60
N ARG A 119 -3.81 1.46 10.87
CA ARG A 119 -3.77 0.12 11.45
C ARG A 119 -2.66 -0.72 10.81
N LYS A 120 -2.06 -1.58 11.61
CA LYS A 120 -1.14 -2.60 11.11
C LYS A 120 -1.91 -3.66 10.32
N ILE A 121 -1.36 -4.02 9.18
CA ILE A 121 -1.85 -5.16 8.40
C ILE A 121 -1.29 -6.41 9.07
N SER A 122 -2.17 -7.19 9.69
CA SER A 122 -1.83 -8.45 10.36
C SER A 122 -2.22 -9.65 9.48
N GLY A 123 -1.52 -10.76 9.63
CA GLY A 123 -1.77 -11.99 8.88
C GLY A 123 -1.03 -12.08 7.53
N ASN A 124 -1.30 -13.16 6.79
CA ASN A 124 -0.71 -13.44 5.47
C ASN A 124 -1.37 -12.63 4.34
N VAL A 125 -1.89 -11.42 4.64
CA VAL A 125 -2.48 -10.54 3.64
C VAL A 125 -1.44 -9.55 3.14
N ARG A 126 -1.23 -9.51 1.83
CA ARG A 126 -0.48 -8.47 1.17
C ARG A 126 -1.45 -7.53 0.49
N LEU A 127 -1.11 -6.25 0.50
CA LEU A 127 -1.88 -5.23 -0.22
C LEU A 127 -1.00 -4.64 -1.32
N VAL A 128 -1.63 -4.34 -2.44
CA VAL A 128 -0.98 -3.71 -3.59
C VAL A 128 -1.90 -2.64 -4.17
N HIS A 129 -1.32 -1.56 -4.69
CA HIS A 129 -2.06 -0.57 -5.48
C HIS A 129 -2.09 -0.96 -6.96
N VAL A 130 -3.22 -0.66 -7.60
CA VAL A 130 -3.27 -0.56 -9.05
C VAL A 130 -2.54 0.72 -9.46
N ALA A 131 -1.33 0.57 -9.99
CA ALA A 131 -0.47 1.68 -10.35
C ALA A 131 -0.95 2.35 -11.65
N ARG A 132 -0.54 3.60 -11.83
CA ARG A 132 -0.68 4.34 -13.10
C ARG A 132 0.54 4.12 -13.97
N THR A 133 0.33 3.80 -15.23
CA THR A 133 1.36 3.92 -16.27
C THR A 133 0.79 4.73 -17.42
N LYS A 134 1.64 5.35 -18.23
CA LYS A 134 1.18 6.08 -19.41
C LYS A 134 1.01 5.11 -20.57
N HIS A 135 -0.09 5.23 -21.28
CA HIS A 135 -0.27 4.56 -22.56
C HIS A 135 0.76 5.09 -23.57
N GLU A 136 1.46 4.20 -24.26
CA GLU A 136 2.62 4.56 -25.08
C GLU A 136 2.29 5.54 -26.20
N TYR A 137 1.08 5.45 -26.79
CA TYR A 137 0.67 6.29 -27.92
C TYR A 137 -0.21 7.47 -27.52
N THR A 138 -1.08 7.35 -26.52
CA THR A 138 -2.02 8.41 -26.16
C THR A 138 -1.54 9.24 -24.98
N GLY A 139 -0.58 8.74 -24.19
CA GLY A 139 -0.12 9.38 -22.96
C GLY A 139 -1.12 9.31 -21.81
N GLU A 140 -2.31 8.74 -22.03
CA GLU A 140 -3.32 8.61 -20.99
C GLU A 140 -2.91 7.62 -19.89
N PRO A 141 -3.34 7.85 -18.65
CA PRO A 141 -3.07 6.93 -17.55
C PRO A 141 -3.85 5.62 -17.75
N ILE A 142 -3.14 4.50 -17.71
CA ILE A 142 -3.73 3.17 -17.77
C ILE A 142 -3.38 2.37 -16.50
N PRO A 143 -4.30 1.49 -16.03
CA PRO A 143 -4.07 0.68 -14.85
C PRO A 143 -3.00 -0.39 -15.11
N LYS A 144 -2.15 -0.62 -14.10
CA LYS A 144 -1.09 -1.61 -14.13
C LYS A 144 -0.87 -2.23 -12.77
N LEU A 145 -0.74 -3.54 -12.73
CA LEU A 145 -0.32 -4.29 -11.56
C LEU A 145 1.17 -4.60 -11.63
N TRP A 146 1.84 -4.35 -10.52
CA TRP A 146 3.25 -4.59 -10.36
C TRP A 146 3.48 -5.36 -9.07
N LEU A 147 3.61 -6.68 -9.19
CA LEU A 147 3.95 -7.54 -8.07
C LEU A 147 5.46 -7.79 -8.11
N CYS A 148 6.17 -7.47 -7.04
CA CYS A 148 7.63 -7.53 -7.00
C CYS A 148 8.12 -7.91 -5.61
N GLY A 149 9.22 -8.64 -5.56
CA GLY A 149 9.95 -8.95 -4.32
C GLY A 149 10.23 -10.44 -4.12
N ASP A 150 11.15 -10.73 -3.19
CA ASP A 150 11.65 -12.09 -2.94
C ASP A 150 10.56 -13.07 -2.48
N TRP A 151 9.49 -12.57 -1.86
CA TRP A 151 8.33 -13.39 -1.47
C TRP A 151 7.67 -14.16 -2.62
N LEU A 152 7.84 -13.68 -3.85
CA LEU A 152 7.38 -14.38 -5.06
C LEU A 152 8.19 -15.66 -5.30
N ASN A 153 9.50 -15.63 -4.99
CA ASN A 153 10.35 -16.83 -5.07
C ASN A 153 9.86 -17.93 -4.13
N ASP A 154 9.51 -17.55 -2.89
CA ASP A 154 9.02 -18.48 -1.86
C ASP A 154 7.72 -19.16 -2.28
N LEU A 155 6.95 -18.54 -3.17
CA LEU A 155 5.70 -19.05 -3.72
C LEU A 155 5.84 -19.73 -5.08
N GLY A 156 7.08 -19.91 -5.59
CA GLY A 156 7.32 -20.57 -6.87
C GLY A 156 7.27 -19.65 -8.10
N PHE A 157 7.05 -18.34 -7.91
CA PHE A 157 7.11 -17.34 -8.98
C PHE A 157 8.55 -16.85 -9.19
N THR A 158 9.43 -17.76 -9.53
CA THR A 158 10.85 -17.44 -9.80
C THR A 158 11.05 -16.86 -11.20
N ALA A 159 12.22 -16.28 -11.47
CA ALA A 159 12.57 -15.80 -12.79
C ALA A 159 12.31 -16.86 -13.88
N ASP A 160 11.81 -16.40 -15.03
CA ASP A 160 11.46 -17.21 -16.20
C ASP A 160 10.31 -18.20 -16.00
N THR A 161 9.71 -18.29 -14.82
CA THR A 161 8.52 -19.10 -14.59
C THR A 161 7.37 -18.63 -15.50
N LEU A 162 6.73 -19.58 -16.17
CA LEU A 162 5.49 -19.31 -16.90
C LEU A 162 4.31 -19.22 -15.93
N VAL A 163 3.50 -18.22 -16.13
CA VAL A 163 2.33 -17.92 -15.29
C VAL A 163 1.11 -17.76 -16.17
N THR A 164 0.03 -18.45 -15.87
CA THR A 164 -1.28 -18.15 -16.44
C THR A 164 -2.04 -17.20 -15.54
N ALA A 165 -2.64 -16.18 -16.14
CA ALA A 165 -3.50 -15.22 -15.45
C ALA A 165 -4.94 -15.35 -15.95
N HIS A 166 -5.87 -15.42 -15.02
CA HIS A 166 -7.30 -15.38 -15.25
C HIS A 166 -7.91 -14.15 -14.61
N SER A 167 -8.72 -13.43 -15.36
CA SER A 167 -9.40 -12.21 -14.91
C SER A 167 -10.90 -12.43 -14.92
N GLU A 168 -11.53 -12.16 -13.79
CA GLU A 168 -12.98 -12.15 -13.59
C GLU A 168 -13.37 -10.83 -12.88
N PRO A 169 -14.63 -10.41 -12.89
CA PRO A 169 -15.06 -9.23 -12.16
C PRO A 169 -14.60 -9.27 -10.68
N ASN A 170 -13.93 -8.21 -10.25
CA ASN A 170 -13.34 -8.06 -8.91
C ASN A 170 -12.27 -9.09 -8.51
N CYS A 171 -11.75 -9.87 -9.45
CA CYS A 171 -10.76 -10.91 -9.16
C CYS A 171 -9.75 -11.12 -10.29
N ILE A 172 -8.47 -11.26 -9.94
CA ILE A 172 -7.43 -11.77 -10.84
C ILE A 172 -6.68 -12.88 -10.13
N THR A 173 -6.53 -14.03 -10.79
CA THR A 173 -5.71 -15.14 -10.30
C THR A 173 -4.48 -15.35 -11.16
N PHE A 174 -3.38 -15.73 -10.54
CA PHE A 174 -2.13 -16.10 -11.20
C PHE A 174 -1.73 -17.50 -10.76
N THR A 175 -1.45 -18.37 -11.71
CA THR A 175 -0.97 -19.74 -11.44
C THR A 175 0.40 -19.92 -12.08
N ALA A 176 1.40 -20.22 -11.27
CA ALA A 176 2.75 -20.53 -11.74
C ALA A 176 2.82 -21.99 -12.18
N HIS A 177 3.47 -22.23 -13.31
CA HIS A 177 3.67 -23.56 -13.88
C HIS A 177 5.08 -24.06 -13.56
N SER A 178 5.21 -25.36 -13.26
CA SER A 178 6.52 -25.99 -13.06
C SER A 178 7.39 -25.83 -14.31
N LYS A 179 8.69 -25.62 -14.11
CA LYS A 179 9.68 -25.55 -15.22
C LYS A 179 9.80 -26.85 -16.02
N GLU A 180 9.31 -27.94 -15.49
CA GLU A 180 9.30 -29.25 -16.15
C GLU A 180 8.20 -29.39 -17.20
N ILE A 181 7.20 -28.49 -17.18
CA ILE A 181 6.09 -28.52 -18.14
C ILE A 181 6.54 -27.94 -19.47
N ILE A 182 6.21 -28.65 -20.55
CA ILE A 182 6.56 -28.22 -21.90
C ILE A 182 5.83 -26.92 -22.26
N TYR A 183 6.57 -25.90 -22.70
CA TYR A 183 6.04 -24.57 -23.06
C TYR A 183 4.81 -24.62 -23.95
N SER A 184 4.86 -25.50 -25.02
CA SER A 184 3.76 -25.62 -25.96
C SER A 184 2.45 -26.09 -25.33
N ASP A 185 2.52 -26.88 -24.25
CA ASP A 185 1.33 -27.39 -23.56
C ASP A 185 0.71 -26.35 -22.68
N VAL A 186 1.53 -25.51 -21.98
CA VAL A 186 1.05 -24.34 -21.25
C VAL A 186 0.39 -23.35 -22.18
N VAL A 187 0.96 -23.10 -23.37
CA VAL A 187 0.38 -22.21 -24.40
C VAL A 187 -0.97 -22.74 -24.88
N LYS A 188 -1.06 -24.04 -25.21
CA LYS A 188 -2.32 -24.68 -25.63
C LYS A 188 -3.38 -24.59 -24.54
N PHE A 189 -2.99 -24.88 -23.27
CA PHE A 189 -3.87 -24.78 -22.11
C PHE A 189 -4.38 -23.36 -21.91
N ALA A 190 -3.49 -22.37 -21.93
CA ALA A 190 -3.85 -20.96 -21.77
C ALA A 190 -4.83 -20.50 -22.86
N ARG A 191 -4.56 -20.84 -24.14
CA ARG A 191 -5.44 -20.49 -25.27
C ARG A 191 -6.81 -21.15 -25.15
N LYS A 192 -6.86 -22.46 -24.84
CA LYS A 192 -8.12 -23.20 -24.67
C LYS A 192 -9.00 -22.60 -23.57
N ASN A 193 -8.39 -22.13 -22.49
CA ASN A 193 -9.11 -21.60 -21.34
C ASN A 193 -9.20 -20.06 -21.33
N LYS A 194 -8.81 -19.40 -22.42
CA LYS A 194 -8.81 -17.92 -22.56
C LYS A 194 -8.01 -17.21 -21.47
N LEU A 195 -6.92 -17.83 -21.00
CA LEU A 195 -6.01 -17.28 -20.00
C LEU A 195 -4.91 -16.46 -20.67
N ARG A 196 -4.42 -15.44 -19.99
CA ARG A 196 -3.22 -14.72 -20.40
C ARG A 196 -1.98 -15.46 -19.90
N LEU A 197 -1.04 -15.70 -20.81
CA LEU A 197 0.27 -16.23 -20.47
C LEU A 197 1.24 -15.07 -20.22
N ILE A 198 1.97 -15.13 -19.13
CA ILE A 198 3.02 -14.19 -18.74
C ILE A 198 4.26 -14.98 -18.34
N GLN A 199 5.42 -14.35 -18.46
CA GLN A 199 6.68 -14.84 -17.92
C GLN A 199 7.11 -13.93 -16.76
N VAL A 200 7.53 -14.52 -15.66
CA VAL A 200 8.08 -13.77 -14.53
C VAL A 200 9.41 -13.16 -14.96
N ALA A 201 9.49 -11.85 -14.93
CA ALA A 201 10.71 -11.10 -15.21
C ALA A 201 11.54 -10.89 -13.92
N THR A 202 12.75 -10.34 -14.08
CA THR A 202 13.58 -9.88 -12.96
C THR A 202 13.80 -8.39 -13.03
N LYS A 203 13.79 -7.73 -11.88
CA LYS A 203 14.18 -6.34 -11.72
C LYS A 203 15.03 -6.18 -10.47
N LEU A 204 16.25 -5.69 -10.61
CA LEU A 204 17.22 -5.55 -9.53
C LEU A 204 17.42 -6.86 -8.73
N GLY A 205 17.40 -8.01 -9.42
CA GLY A 205 17.57 -9.33 -8.83
C GLY A 205 16.31 -9.96 -8.24
N ALA A 206 15.22 -9.24 -8.08
CA ALA A 206 13.95 -9.75 -7.56
C ALA A 206 12.98 -10.15 -8.69
N PRO A 207 12.15 -11.21 -8.51
CA PRO A 207 11.11 -11.57 -9.46
C PRO A 207 10.02 -10.50 -9.54
N VAL A 208 9.48 -10.32 -10.75
CA VAL A 208 8.45 -9.33 -11.06
C VAL A 208 7.38 -9.92 -11.95
N ILE A 209 6.13 -9.81 -11.54
CA ILE A 209 4.96 -10.01 -12.40
C ILE A 209 4.43 -8.65 -12.80
N ASN A 210 4.47 -8.37 -14.11
CA ASN A 210 3.99 -7.13 -14.68
C ASN A 210 2.72 -7.43 -15.49
N PHE A 211 1.60 -6.87 -15.08
CA PHE A 211 0.28 -7.20 -15.62
C PHE A 211 -0.52 -5.93 -15.88
N GLY A 212 -1.14 -5.80 -17.04
CA GLY A 212 -1.86 -4.58 -17.43
C GLY A 212 -2.77 -4.77 -18.63
N GLY A 213 -3.45 -3.70 -19.02
CA GLY A 213 -4.34 -3.64 -20.17
C GLY A 213 -5.71 -4.27 -19.89
N ALA A 214 -6.42 -4.67 -20.94
CA ALA A 214 -7.82 -5.13 -20.91
C ALA A 214 -8.17 -6.18 -19.84
N TYR A 215 -7.19 -6.90 -19.32
CA TYR A 215 -7.42 -7.87 -18.25
C TYR A 215 -7.65 -7.22 -16.88
N ILE A 216 -7.05 -6.04 -16.63
CA ILE A 216 -7.33 -5.26 -15.42
C ILE A 216 -8.70 -4.62 -15.55
N ASP A 217 -9.03 -4.12 -16.74
CA ASP A 217 -10.35 -3.54 -17.04
C ASP A 217 -11.45 -4.60 -16.90
N HIS A 218 -11.21 -5.84 -17.36
CA HIS A 218 -12.14 -6.95 -17.20
C HIS A 218 -12.35 -7.34 -15.71
N ALA A 219 -11.34 -7.16 -14.88
CA ALA A 219 -11.45 -7.33 -13.43
C ALA A 219 -12.10 -6.12 -12.75
N GLU A 220 -12.46 -5.08 -13.50
CA GLU A 220 -13.06 -3.84 -12.96
C GLU A 220 -12.16 -3.13 -11.92
N PHE A 221 -10.83 -3.32 -12.03
CA PHE A 221 -9.87 -2.66 -11.17
C PHE A 221 -9.52 -1.27 -11.71
N GLY A 222 -9.90 -0.25 -10.97
CA GLY A 222 -9.61 1.14 -11.30
C GLY A 222 -8.21 1.58 -10.90
N LEU A 223 -7.80 2.75 -11.42
CA LEU A 223 -6.57 3.41 -10.99
C LEU A 223 -6.65 3.71 -9.49
N ASP A 224 -5.53 3.48 -8.81
CA ASP A 224 -5.36 3.69 -7.37
C ASP A 224 -6.19 2.75 -6.46
N ASP A 225 -6.94 1.78 -7.03
CA ASP A 225 -7.57 0.74 -6.24
C ASP A 225 -6.53 0.01 -5.39
N ILE A 226 -6.90 -0.30 -4.16
CA ILE A 226 -6.13 -1.19 -3.29
C ILE A 226 -6.67 -2.60 -3.45
N LEU A 227 -5.77 -3.54 -3.70
CA LEU A 227 -6.11 -4.96 -3.81
C LEU A 227 -5.48 -5.73 -2.67
N SER A 228 -6.22 -6.70 -2.14
CA SER A 228 -5.70 -7.72 -1.23
C SER A 228 -5.21 -8.91 -2.04
N ILE A 229 -4.08 -9.49 -1.61
CA ILE A 229 -3.49 -10.69 -2.22
C ILE A 229 -3.61 -11.84 -1.21
N GLU A 230 -4.38 -12.84 -1.58
CA GLU A 230 -4.34 -14.16 -0.97
C GLU A 230 -3.35 -15.01 -1.77
N TYR A 231 -2.52 -15.81 -1.08
CA TYR A 231 -1.46 -16.56 -1.76
C TYR A 231 -1.20 -17.94 -1.14
N GLU A 232 -0.90 -18.87 -2.02
CA GLU A 232 -0.45 -20.22 -1.73
C GLU A 232 0.72 -20.57 -2.66
N GLN A 233 1.33 -21.75 -2.46
CA GLN A 233 2.37 -22.23 -3.36
C GLN A 233 1.86 -22.27 -4.80
N ASN A 234 2.58 -21.60 -5.72
CA ASN A 234 2.26 -21.47 -7.15
C ASN A 234 0.93 -20.76 -7.48
N PHE A 235 0.31 -20.08 -6.51
CA PHE A 235 -0.98 -19.44 -6.72
C PHE A 235 -1.08 -18.09 -6.02
N LEU A 236 -1.61 -17.09 -6.73
CA LEU A 236 -1.97 -15.77 -6.20
C LEU A 236 -3.39 -15.43 -6.60
N LYS A 237 -4.15 -14.87 -5.68
CA LYS A 237 -5.49 -14.33 -5.92
C LYS A 237 -5.56 -12.89 -5.45
N LEU A 238 -5.89 -12.00 -6.37
CA LEU A 238 -6.04 -10.58 -6.12
C LEU A 238 -7.52 -10.22 -6.15
N GLN A 239 -7.97 -9.51 -5.13
CA GLN A 239 -9.36 -9.02 -5.03
C GLN A 239 -9.35 -7.56 -4.55
N LYS A 240 -10.41 -6.80 -4.87
CA LYS A 240 -10.56 -5.47 -4.28
C LYS A 240 -10.48 -5.56 -2.77
N PHE A 241 -9.73 -4.65 -2.18
CA PHE A 241 -9.58 -4.57 -0.74
C PHE A 241 -10.95 -4.27 -0.09
N ASP A 242 -11.35 -5.12 0.84
CA ASP A 242 -12.55 -4.93 1.64
C ASP A 242 -12.16 -4.38 3.02
N PRO A 243 -12.43 -3.09 3.30
CA PRO A 243 -12.10 -2.48 4.58
C PRO A 243 -12.80 -3.12 5.79
N GLN A 244 -13.93 -3.79 5.58
CA GLN A 244 -14.68 -4.43 6.67
C GLN A 244 -13.95 -5.65 7.24
N LYS A 245 -13.05 -6.25 6.47
CA LYS A 245 -12.18 -7.33 6.94
C LYS A 245 -11.10 -6.84 7.92
N PHE A 246 -10.90 -5.53 8.02
CA PHE A 246 -9.94 -4.91 8.93
C PHE A 246 -10.70 -4.06 9.94
N ASN A 247 -10.64 -4.41 11.21
CA ASN A 247 -11.30 -3.72 12.31
C ASN A 247 -10.78 -2.28 12.48
N PHE A 248 -11.37 -1.34 11.74
CA PHE A 248 -11.09 0.09 11.85
C PHE A 248 -11.95 0.77 12.92
#